data_1af2d171118e68406b1c0bf65d7e9a82
#
_entry.id   1af2d171118e68406b1c0bf65d7e9a82
#
_cell.length_a   1.000
_cell.length_b   1.000
_cell.length_c   1.000
_cell.angle_alpha   90.00
_cell.angle_beta   90.00
_cell.angle_gamma   90.00
#
_symmetry.space_group_name_H-M   'P 1'
#
loop_
_entity.id
_entity.type
_entity.pdbx_description
1 polymer ?
#
loop_
_entity_poly.entity_id
_entity_poly.type
_entity_poly.pdbx_seq_one_letter_code
_entity_poly.pdbx_strand_id
1 'polypeptide(L)'
;MLLRTVPSARRIPVSVEWSVPYGGVQDFHLGVHNLPAGSAKQWMRTLAEFTAKPSETRLKEILVALNDEPNVLVVFNHPMWDLFLVGKEKHEFLVNEFLQKYGAWMHALELNGLRNWEENRSVRRLAQQWNMLLISGGDRHGVEPNANINLTNAESFTEFVREIRRQRLSNVLFMPQYAEPWKHRLLQSTLDAIRDYPEFPQGSRTWDERAYHPDANGVMRPLQEIWPKGHAPFSIHWTIKAVQLLGKGPLSGGLRIAWSEDSQLRVALGE
;
A
#
# COMPACT_ATOMS: atom_id res chain seq x y z
N MET A 1 -16.69 -4.80 -11.84
CA MET A 1 -17.08 -3.70 -10.91
C MET A 1 -18.22 -4.11 -9.96
N LEU A 2 -18.10 -5.32 -9.40
CA LEU A 2 -19.09 -5.95 -8.51
C LEU A 2 -19.34 -5.18 -7.20
N LEU A 3 -18.30 -4.55 -6.63
CA LEU A 3 -18.43 -3.84 -5.35
C LEU A 3 -19.44 -2.69 -5.34
N ARG A 4 -19.71 -2.05 -6.49
CA ARG A 4 -20.67 -0.92 -6.55
C ARG A 4 -22.14 -1.34 -6.61
N THR A 5 -22.41 -2.63 -6.75
CA THR A 5 -23.79 -3.16 -6.58
C THR A 5 -24.19 -3.25 -5.10
N VAL A 6 -23.19 -3.28 -4.20
CA VAL A 6 -23.42 -3.27 -2.74
C VAL A 6 -23.58 -1.83 -2.26
N PRO A 7 -24.70 -1.44 -1.63
CA PRO A 7 -24.94 -0.04 -1.25
C PRO A 7 -23.86 0.58 -0.36
N SER A 8 -23.31 -0.17 0.59
CA SER A 8 -22.23 0.28 1.48
C SER A 8 -20.91 0.54 0.72
N ALA A 9 -20.64 -0.21 -0.33
CA ALA A 9 -19.43 -0.05 -1.14
C ALA A 9 -19.47 1.19 -2.06
N ARG A 10 -20.62 1.83 -2.26
CA ARG A 10 -20.74 3.06 -3.05
C ARG A 10 -20.01 4.25 -2.41
N ARG A 11 -19.80 4.19 -1.09
CA ARG A 11 -19.07 5.23 -0.33
C ARG A 11 -17.56 5.03 -0.34
N ILE A 12 -17.08 3.86 -0.76
CA ILE A 12 -15.65 3.57 -0.85
C ILE A 12 -15.07 4.32 -2.05
N PRO A 13 -14.02 5.15 -1.86
CA PRO A 13 -13.39 5.86 -2.96
C PRO A 13 -12.75 4.87 -3.93
N VAL A 14 -12.79 5.20 -5.23
CA VAL A 14 -12.00 4.45 -6.22
C VAL A 14 -10.56 4.86 -6.07
N SER A 15 -9.71 3.93 -5.68
CA SER A 15 -8.30 4.19 -5.42
C SER A 15 -7.44 3.12 -6.05
N VAL A 16 -6.19 3.47 -6.31
CA VAL A 16 -5.17 2.56 -6.83
C VAL A 16 -3.83 2.87 -6.20
N GLU A 17 -3.06 1.86 -5.90
CA GLU A 17 -1.62 1.98 -5.73
C GLU A 17 -0.98 1.79 -7.10
N TRP A 18 -0.26 2.81 -7.54
CA TRP A 18 0.33 2.88 -8.87
C TRP A 18 1.84 2.72 -8.78
N SER A 19 2.38 1.69 -9.43
CA SER A 19 3.82 1.49 -9.55
C SER A 19 4.39 2.41 -10.63
N VAL A 20 5.35 3.23 -10.25
CA VAL A 20 6.03 4.23 -11.08
C VAL A 20 7.50 3.83 -11.23
N PRO A 21 7.88 3.16 -12.34
CA PRO A 21 9.28 2.86 -12.62
C PRO A 21 10.10 4.16 -12.71
N TYR A 22 11.21 4.23 -11.96
CA TYR A 22 12.03 5.43 -11.87
C TYR A 22 13.53 5.12 -11.92
N GLY A 23 14.25 5.89 -12.72
CA GLY A 23 15.71 5.77 -12.85
C GLY A 23 16.21 4.43 -13.39
N GLY A 24 15.31 3.56 -13.87
CA GLY A 24 15.63 2.21 -14.37
C GLY A 24 16.09 1.23 -13.28
N VAL A 25 16.00 1.61 -12.00
CA VAL A 25 16.55 0.85 -10.87
C VAL A 25 15.61 0.81 -9.66
N GLN A 26 14.47 1.49 -9.69
CA GLN A 26 13.50 1.53 -8.60
C GLN A 26 12.08 1.70 -9.13
N ASP A 27 11.11 1.12 -8.42
CA ASP A 27 9.70 1.41 -8.59
C ASP A 27 9.19 2.15 -7.36
N PHE A 28 8.67 3.36 -7.56
CA PHE A 28 7.99 4.09 -6.51
C PHE A 28 6.50 3.82 -6.56
N HIS A 29 5.87 3.78 -5.39
CA HIS A 29 4.44 3.56 -5.31
C HIS A 29 3.72 4.88 -4.99
N LEU A 30 2.77 5.24 -5.85
CA LEU A 30 1.90 6.38 -5.63
C LEU A 30 0.47 5.92 -5.36
N GLY A 31 -0.07 6.33 -4.21
CA GLY A 31 -1.49 6.19 -3.92
C GLY A 31 -2.27 7.25 -4.70
N VAL A 32 -3.12 6.83 -5.63
CA VAL A 32 -4.05 7.73 -6.33
C VAL A 32 -5.45 7.44 -5.82
N HIS A 33 -5.95 8.33 -4.97
CA HIS A 33 -7.17 8.09 -4.23
C HIS A 33 -8.32 8.98 -4.71
N ASN A 34 -9.54 8.45 -4.61
CA ASN A 34 -10.79 9.14 -4.93
C ASN A 34 -10.91 9.54 -6.41
N LEU A 35 -10.47 8.68 -7.30
CA LEU A 35 -10.67 8.84 -8.73
C LEU A 35 -12.18 9.02 -9.05
N PRO A 36 -12.56 9.96 -9.94
CA PRO A 36 -13.94 10.12 -10.35
C PRO A 36 -14.48 8.83 -10.96
N ALA A 37 -15.60 8.33 -10.49
CA ALA A 37 -16.14 7.04 -10.89
C ALA A 37 -16.37 6.91 -12.40
N GLY A 38 -16.73 8.01 -13.06
CA GLY A 38 -16.98 8.05 -14.52
C GLY A 38 -15.71 7.89 -15.35
N SER A 39 -14.57 8.40 -14.88
CA SER A 39 -13.27 8.35 -15.57
C SER A 39 -12.29 7.33 -14.98
N ALA A 40 -12.65 6.66 -13.88
CA ALA A 40 -11.75 5.74 -13.17
C ALA A 40 -11.15 4.65 -14.08
N LYS A 41 -11.96 4.07 -14.97
CA LYS A 41 -11.49 3.05 -15.92
C LYS A 41 -10.46 3.62 -16.90
N GLN A 42 -10.64 4.86 -17.34
CA GLN A 42 -9.69 5.54 -18.22
C GLN A 42 -8.38 5.82 -17.44
N TRP A 43 -8.48 6.34 -16.22
CA TRP A 43 -7.32 6.56 -15.37
C TRP A 43 -6.52 5.28 -15.16
N MET A 44 -7.17 4.18 -14.76
CA MET A 44 -6.50 2.88 -14.59
C MET A 44 -5.74 2.44 -15.84
N ARG A 45 -6.31 2.65 -17.04
CA ARG A 45 -5.64 2.35 -18.30
C ARG A 45 -4.43 3.25 -18.51
N THR A 46 -4.56 4.56 -18.31
CA THR A 46 -3.48 5.54 -18.46
C THR A 46 -2.29 5.22 -17.55
N LEU A 47 -2.58 4.87 -16.28
CA LEU A 47 -1.55 4.50 -15.30
C LEU A 47 -0.85 3.20 -15.69
N ALA A 48 -1.60 2.19 -16.12
CA ALA A 48 -1.04 0.91 -16.58
C ALA A 48 -0.18 1.06 -17.85
N GLU A 49 -0.62 1.87 -18.81
CA GLU A 49 0.14 2.18 -20.03
C GLU A 49 1.46 2.89 -19.71
N PHE A 50 1.45 3.81 -18.74
CA PHE A 50 2.67 4.44 -18.26
C PHE A 50 3.62 3.44 -17.62
N THR A 51 3.15 2.59 -16.71
CA THR A 51 3.98 1.57 -16.05
C THR A 51 4.65 0.65 -17.08
N ALA A 52 3.94 0.30 -18.17
CA ALA A 52 4.49 -0.52 -19.24
C ALA A 52 5.54 0.22 -20.12
N LYS A 53 5.42 1.55 -20.25
CA LYS A 53 6.32 2.39 -21.06
C LYS A 53 6.58 3.72 -20.36
N PRO A 54 7.41 3.72 -19.29
CA PRO A 54 7.64 4.93 -18.50
C PRO A 54 8.47 5.96 -19.28
N SER A 55 8.13 7.25 -19.08
CA SER A 55 8.95 8.39 -19.53
C SER A 55 8.73 9.60 -18.62
N GLU A 56 9.76 10.42 -18.43
CA GLU A 56 9.68 11.58 -17.53
C GLU A 56 8.60 12.58 -17.97
N THR A 57 8.50 12.87 -19.27
CA THR A 57 7.48 13.77 -19.81
C THR A 57 6.07 13.25 -19.50
N ARG A 58 5.84 11.96 -19.74
CA ARG A 58 4.54 11.36 -19.52
C ARG A 58 4.16 11.30 -18.05
N LEU A 59 5.13 11.01 -17.16
CA LEU A 59 4.91 11.06 -15.71
C LEU A 59 4.44 12.43 -15.26
N LYS A 60 5.13 13.47 -15.71
CA LYS A 60 4.76 14.86 -15.40
C LYS A 60 3.34 15.19 -15.87
N GLU A 61 3.00 14.86 -17.12
CA GLU A 61 1.65 15.08 -17.68
C GLU A 61 0.56 14.41 -16.83
N ILE A 62 0.79 13.14 -16.44
CA ILE A 62 -0.16 12.39 -15.62
C ILE A 62 -0.31 13.03 -14.23
N LEU A 63 0.79 13.38 -13.57
CA LEU A 63 0.74 13.99 -12.24
C LEU A 63 0.07 15.36 -12.26
N VAL A 64 0.33 16.19 -13.27
CA VAL A 64 -0.38 17.47 -13.49
C VAL A 64 -1.87 17.21 -13.63
N ALA A 65 -2.27 16.31 -14.52
CA ALA A 65 -3.67 16.02 -14.78
C ALA A 65 -4.39 15.43 -13.54
N LEU A 66 -3.72 14.58 -12.76
CA LEU A 66 -4.26 14.07 -11.47
C LEU A 66 -4.39 15.19 -10.43
N ASN A 67 -3.43 16.12 -10.39
CA ASN A 67 -3.48 17.27 -9.50
C ASN A 67 -4.57 18.27 -9.89
N ASP A 68 -4.91 18.40 -11.17
CA ASP A 68 -5.99 19.26 -11.63
C ASP A 68 -7.39 18.73 -11.28
N GLU A 69 -7.50 17.44 -10.95
CA GLU A 69 -8.72 16.85 -10.40
C GLU A 69 -8.90 17.25 -8.92
N PRO A 70 -9.85 18.12 -8.57
CA PRO A 70 -9.88 18.76 -7.24
C PRO A 70 -10.15 17.82 -6.07
N ASN A 71 -10.71 16.64 -6.33
CA ASN A 71 -11.08 15.65 -5.34
C ASN A 71 -10.16 14.42 -5.36
N VAL A 72 -9.13 14.40 -6.20
CA VAL A 72 -8.12 13.34 -6.22
C VAL A 72 -6.99 13.66 -5.24
N LEU A 73 -6.54 12.67 -4.50
CA LEU A 73 -5.39 12.75 -3.60
C LEU A 73 -4.28 11.88 -4.16
N VAL A 74 -3.12 12.49 -4.40
CA VAL A 74 -1.90 11.79 -4.81
C VAL A 74 -0.95 11.73 -3.61
N VAL A 75 -0.54 10.55 -3.24
CA VAL A 75 0.30 10.26 -2.06
C VAL A 75 1.53 9.49 -2.49
N PHE A 76 2.69 9.83 -1.97
CA PHE A 76 3.86 8.99 -2.13
C PHE A 76 3.86 7.92 -1.03
N ASN A 77 3.48 6.70 -1.40
CA ASN A 77 3.37 5.58 -0.48
C ASN A 77 4.75 5.10 -0.05
N HIS A 78 4.91 4.75 1.23
CA HIS A 78 6.12 4.22 1.88
C HIS A 78 7.43 4.62 1.16
N PRO A 79 7.72 5.94 1.01
CA PRO A 79 8.78 6.44 0.14
C PRO A 79 10.19 5.96 0.53
N MET A 80 10.37 5.51 1.77
CA MET A 80 11.66 5.02 2.28
C MET A 80 11.83 3.50 2.15
N TRP A 81 10.89 2.80 1.51
CA TRP A 81 11.02 1.38 1.23
C TRP A 81 11.88 1.12 -0.01
N ASP A 82 13.08 0.62 0.21
CA ASP A 82 13.99 0.21 -0.86
C ASP A 82 13.59 -1.17 -1.41
N LEU A 83 12.62 -1.19 -2.34
CA LEU A 83 12.04 -2.41 -2.90
C LEU A 83 13.08 -3.29 -3.61
N PHE A 84 14.02 -2.67 -4.34
CA PHE A 84 15.02 -3.41 -5.12
C PHE A 84 16.38 -3.52 -4.44
N LEU A 85 16.45 -3.13 -3.16
CA LEU A 85 17.67 -3.22 -2.36
C LEU A 85 18.87 -2.52 -3.02
N VAL A 86 18.61 -1.34 -3.60
CA VAL A 86 19.67 -0.55 -4.26
C VAL A 86 20.65 0.08 -3.28
N GLY A 87 20.35 0.02 -2.01
CA GLY A 87 21.11 0.57 -0.89
C GLY A 87 20.61 1.93 -0.43
N LYS A 88 20.69 2.16 0.88
CA LYS A 88 20.09 3.30 1.57
C LYS A 88 20.43 4.65 0.94
N GLU A 89 21.71 4.94 0.74
CA GLU A 89 22.16 6.23 0.21
C GLU A 89 21.62 6.50 -1.19
N LYS A 90 21.69 5.48 -2.05
CA LYS A 90 21.18 5.59 -3.42
C LYS A 90 19.66 5.72 -3.44
N HIS A 91 18.95 4.97 -2.59
CA HIS A 91 17.51 5.07 -2.48
C HIS A 91 17.08 6.47 -2.00
N GLU A 92 17.70 6.98 -0.92
CA GLU A 92 17.43 8.33 -0.40
C GLU A 92 17.72 9.42 -1.48
N PHE A 93 18.79 9.27 -2.25
CA PHE A 93 19.06 10.16 -3.37
C PHE A 93 17.94 10.14 -4.41
N LEU A 94 17.50 8.96 -4.85
CA LEU A 94 16.43 8.81 -5.84
C LEU A 94 15.09 9.37 -5.33
N VAL A 95 14.76 9.16 -4.05
CA VAL A 95 13.56 9.73 -3.42
C VAL A 95 13.60 11.26 -3.44
N ASN A 96 14.74 11.87 -3.07
CA ASN A 96 14.88 13.31 -3.08
C ASN A 96 14.85 13.89 -4.51
N GLU A 97 15.49 13.23 -5.48
CA GLU A 97 15.40 13.61 -6.88
C GLU A 97 13.96 13.55 -7.41
N PHE A 98 13.23 12.48 -7.04
CA PHE A 98 11.83 12.32 -7.42
C PHE A 98 10.95 13.41 -6.84
N LEU A 99 11.10 13.73 -5.56
CA LEU A 99 10.37 14.83 -4.92
C LEU A 99 10.74 16.20 -5.49
N GLN A 100 12.00 16.42 -5.84
CA GLN A 100 12.43 17.66 -6.49
C GLN A 100 11.76 17.86 -7.84
N LYS A 101 11.60 16.78 -8.62
CA LYS A 101 11.00 16.84 -9.95
C LYS A 101 9.46 16.85 -9.91
N TYR A 102 8.85 16.12 -8.98
CA TYR A 102 7.42 15.79 -9.03
C TYR A 102 6.64 16.13 -7.75
N GLY A 103 7.32 16.49 -6.67
CA GLY A 103 6.68 16.74 -5.36
C GLY A 103 5.60 17.82 -5.37
N ALA A 104 5.70 18.81 -6.30
CA ALA A 104 4.70 19.86 -6.44
C ALA A 104 3.27 19.35 -6.80
N TRP A 105 3.16 18.14 -7.34
CA TRP A 105 1.89 17.51 -7.72
C TRP A 105 1.47 16.39 -6.76
N MET A 106 2.18 16.23 -5.65
CA MET A 106 1.85 15.29 -4.59
C MET A 106 1.31 16.04 -3.38
N HIS A 107 0.42 15.41 -2.64
CA HIS A 107 -0.29 16.07 -1.54
C HIS A 107 0.22 15.66 -0.17
N ALA A 108 0.75 14.43 -0.05
CA ALA A 108 1.26 13.89 1.21
C ALA A 108 2.27 12.75 0.98
N LEU A 109 3.04 12.44 2.03
CA LEU A 109 3.81 11.21 2.16
C LEU A 109 3.09 10.25 3.10
N GLU A 110 3.25 8.96 2.87
CA GLU A 110 2.62 7.93 3.69
C GLU A 110 3.50 7.51 4.87
N LEU A 111 2.95 7.59 6.08
CA LEU A 111 3.39 6.80 7.23
C LEU A 111 2.72 5.43 7.15
N ASN A 112 3.50 4.38 7.01
CA ASN A 112 2.96 3.07 6.73
C ASN A 112 2.91 2.18 7.98
N GLY A 113 1.74 1.63 8.29
CA GLY A 113 1.49 0.81 9.47
C GLY A 113 2.17 -0.56 9.42
N LEU A 114 2.59 -1.04 8.25
CA LEU A 114 3.31 -2.31 8.09
C LEU A 114 4.84 -2.13 8.15
N ARG A 115 5.35 -0.90 7.98
CA ARG A 115 6.78 -0.60 7.98
C ARG A 115 7.33 -0.48 9.41
N ASN A 116 8.65 -0.60 9.54
CA ASN A 116 9.34 -0.40 10.82
C ASN A 116 9.40 1.09 11.20
N TRP A 117 9.72 1.35 12.48
CA TRP A 117 9.77 2.73 12.98
C TRP A 117 10.89 3.56 12.35
N GLU A 118 12.02 2.97 12.01
CA GLU A 118 13.13 3.71 11.38
C GLU A 118 12.74 4.25 10.01
N GLU A 119 12.04 3.46 9.21
CA GLU A 119 11.48 3.91 7.93
C GLU A 119 10.48 5.04 8.15
N ASN A 120 9.48 4.85 9.03
CA ASN A 120 8.49 5.88 9.32
C ASN A 120 9.11 7.16 9.89
N ARG A 121 10.15 7.06 10.73
CA ARG A 121 10.91 8.21 11.22
C ARG A 121 11.64 8.94 10.09
N SER A 122 12.17 8.21 9.13
CA SER A 122 12.81 8.79 7.95
C SER A 122 11.79 9.50 7.05
N VAL A 123 10.59 8.92 6.88
CA VAL A 123 9.48 9.59 6.17
C VAL A 123 9.06 10.89 6.88
N ARG A 124 9.01 10.91 8.21
CA ARG A 124 8.71 12.15 8.97
C ARG A 124 9.75 13.24 8.71
N ARG A 125 11.05 12.89 8.71
CA ARG A 125 12.13 13.85 8.39
C ARG A 125 12.02 14.35 6.95
N LEU A 126 11.74 13.43 6.00
CA LEU A 126 11.51 13.78 4.61
C LEU A 126 10.34 14.74 4.44
N ALA A 127 9.22 14.49 5.12
CA ALA A 127 8.06 15.38 5.11
C ALA A 127 8.38 16.79 5.66
N GLN A 128 9.16 16.88 6.72
CA GLN A 128 9.63 18.18 7.25
C GLN A 128 10.53 18.90 6.24
N GLN A 129 11.49 18.19 5.64
CA GLN A 129 12.40 18.74 4.65
C GLN A 129 11.67 19.34 3.44
N TRP A 130 10.65 18.64 2.95
CA TRP A 130 9.88 19.02 1.75
C TRP A 130 8.59 19.79 2.06
N ASN A 131 8.33 20.13 3.32
CA ASN A 131 7.09 20.78 3.77
C ASN A 131 5.83 20.04 3.26
N MET A 132 5.85 18.71 3.32
CA MET A 132 4.74 17.85 2.92
C MET A 132 3.94 17.38 4.13
N LEU A 133 2.66 17.09 3.90
CA LEU A 133 1.81 16.48 4.90
C LEU A 133 2.12 14.98 5.02
N LEU A 134 1.71 14.41 6.14
CA LEU A 134 1.78 12.97 6.40
C LEU A 134 0.37 12.40 6.48
N ILE A 135 0.11 11.28 5.82
CA ILE A 135 -1.12 10.52 6.00
C ILE A 135 -0.81 9.08 6.40
N SER A 136 -1.78 8.39 6.94
CA SER A 136 -1.63 6.97 7.28
C SER A 136 -1.89 6.10 6.07
N GLY A 137 -1.13 5.01 5.96
CA GLY A 137 -1.42 3.90 5.08
C GLY A 137 -1.05 2.57 5.73
N GLY A 138 -1.50 1.47 5.18
CA GLY A 138 -1.36 0.17 5.84
C GLY A 138 -0.57 -0.86 5.06
N ASP A 139 -0.55 -0.75 3.75
CA ASP A 139 0.03 -1.75 2.85
C ASP A 139 -0.38 -3.20 3.24
N ARG A 140 -1.65 -3.32 3.73
CA ARG A 140 -2.21 -4.59 4.21
C ARG A 140 -2.90 -5.29 3.06
N HIS A 141 -2.58 -6.55 2.86
CA HIS A 141 -3.13 -7.36 1.79
C HIS A 141 -4.33 -8.22 2.22
N GLY A 142 -4.93 -7.90 3.35
CA GLY A 142 -6.05 -8.62 3.91
C GLY A 142 -7.03 -7.73 4.69
N VAL A 143 -7.81 -8.32 5.59
CA VAL A 143 -8.86 -7.65 6.37
C VAL A 143 -8.39 -7.10 7.72
N GLU A 144 -7.16 -7.38 8.12
CA GLU A 144 -6.57 -6.86 9.34
C GLU A 144 -6.57 -5.32 9.35
N PRO A 145 -6.93 -4.68 10.47
CA PRO A 145 -6.93 -3.23 10.55
C PRO A 145 -5.51 -2.67 10.45
N ASN A 146 -5.41 -1.44 9.95
CA ASN A 146 -4.15 -0.74 9.91
C ASN A 146 -3.60 -0.47 11.32
N ALA A 147 -2.28 -0.49 11.45
CA ALA A 147 -1.59 -0.15 12.69
C ALA A 147 -1.47 1.38 12.91
N ASN A 148 -1.89 2.18 11.95
CA ASN A 148 -2.04 3.63 12.04
C ASN A 148 -3.29 4.09 11.29
N ILE A 149 -3.84 5.23 11.69
CA ILE A 149 -5.05 5.83 11.11
C ILE A 149 -4.89 7.34 11.00
N ASN A 150 -5.66 7.96 10.10
CA ASN A 150 -5.83 9.40 10.08
C ASN A 150 -6.91 9.83 11.08
N LEU A 151 -6.63 10.87 11.84
CA LEU A 151 -7.64 11.61 12.59
C LEU A 151 -8.15 12.74 11.70
N THR A 152 -9.45 12.82 11.51
CA THR A 152 -10.09 13.78 10.62
C THR A 152 -11.48 14.15 11.14
N ASN A 153 -11.96 15.36 10.81
CA ASN A 153 -13.32 15.79 11.02
C ASN A 153 -14.22 15.53 9.79
N ALA A 154 -13.65 14.99 8.71
CA ALA A 154 -14.37 14.71 7.49
C ALA A 154 -15.39 13.57 7.66
N GLU A 155 -16.60 13.76 7.18
CA GLU A 155 -17.66 12.74 7.14
C GLU A 155 -17.61 11.90 5.86
N SER A 156 -16.80 12.34 4.87
CA SER A 156 -16.61 11.66 3.60
C SER A 156 -15.16 11.70 3.17
N PHE A 157 -14.76 10.75 2.32
CA PHE A 157 -13.39 10.76 1.76
C PHE A 157 -13.12 12.01 0.91
N THR A 158 -14.11 12.56 0.24
CA THR A 158 -13.98 13.82 -0.51
C THR A 158 -13.69 15.02 0.41
N GLU A 159 -14.30 15.06 1.58
CA GLU A 159 -13.99 16.08 2.59
C GLU A 159 -12.59 15.88 3.17
N PHE A 160 -12.19 14.65 3.45
CA PHE A 160 -10.82 14.32 3.85
C PHE A 160 -9.78 14.81 2.81
N VAL A 161 -10.05 14.59 1.52
CA VAL A 161 -9.18 15.14 0.45
C VAL A 161 -9.10 16.67 0.52
N ARG A 162 -10.20 17.36 0.82
CA ARG A 162 -10.22 18.82 0.98
C ARG A 162 -9.44 19.28 2.20
N GLU A 163 -9.53 18.58 3.33
CA GLU A 163 -8.69 18.86 4.51
C GLU A 163 -7.21 18.80 4.15
N ILE A 164 -6.77 17.74 3.47
CA ILE A 164 -5.38 17.59 3.05
C ILE A 164 -4.97 18.67 2.05
N ARG A 165 -5.70 18.81 0.95
CA ARG A 165 -5.28 19.65 -0.19
C ARG A 165 -5.45 21.15 0.05
N ARG A 166 -6.54 21.57 0.72
CA ARG A 166 -6.89 22.99 0.86
C ARG A 166 -6.56 23.54 2.22
N GLN A 167 -6.85 22.78 3.28
CA GLN A 167 -6.66 23.24 4.65
C GLN A 167 -5.27 22.90 5.17
N ARG A 168 -4.54 22.03 4.48
CA ARG A 168 -3.21 21.55 4.90
C ARG A 168 -3.25 20.93 6.29
N LEU A 169 -4.33 20.17 6.60
CA LEU A 169 -4.52 19.50 7.88
C LEU A 169 -4.36 17.98 7.71
N SER A 170 -3.51 17.41 8.54
CA SER A 170 -3.37 15.96 8.65
C SER A 170 -2.80 15.58 10.00
N ASN A 171 -3.43 14.61 10.64
CA ASN A 171 -2.95 14.01 11.88
C ASN A 171 -2.99 12.49 11.75
N VAL A 172 -1.87 11.85 12.05
CA VAL A 172 -1.73 10.39 12.04
C VAL A 172 -1.55 9.89 13.45
N LEU A 173 -2.39 8.92 13.84
CA LEU A 173 -2.31 8.23 15.10
C LEU A 173 -1.80 6.80 14.88
N PHE A 174 -0.78 6.38 15.63
CA PHE A 174 -0.37 4.99 15.71
C PHE A 174 -1.26 4.25 16.70
N MET A 175 -1.86 3.15 16.24
CA MET A 175 -2.76 2.32 17.02
C MET A 175 -1.98 1.33 17.90
N PRO A 176 -2.62 0.74 18.94
CA PRO A 176 -1.96 -0.28 19.78
C PRO A 176 -1.37 -1.46 19.01
N GLN A 177 -1.92 -1.78 17.84
CA GLN A 177 -1.39 -2.81 16.93
C GLN A 177 0.04 -2.51 16.46
N TYR A 178 0.43 -1.23 16.44
CA TYR A 178 1.81 -0.85 16.12
C TYR A 178 2.80 -1.25 17.21
N ALA A 179 2.33 -1.54 18.43
CA ALA A 179 3.14 -2.08 19.52
C ALA A 179 3.59 -3.53 19.29
N GLU A 180 2.88 -4.27 18.43
CA GLU A 180 3.30 -5.64 18.10
C GLU A 180 4.67 -5.63 17.42
N PRO A 181 5.51 -6.64 17.69
CA PRO A 181 6.81 -6.76 17.01
C PRO A 181 6.67 -6.69 15.50
N TRP A 182 7.55 -5.96 14.85
CA TRP A 182 7.45 -5.73 13.40
C TRP A 182 7.39 -7.02 12.58
N LYS A 183 8.29 -7.99 12.89
CA LYS A 183 8.28 -9.29 12.21
C LYS A 183 6.99 -10.07 12.45
N HIS A 184 6.39 -9.92 13.64
CA HIS A 184 5.10 -10.54 13.93
C HIS A 184 3.97 -9.90 13.12
N ARG A 185 3.95 -8.58 12.95
CA ARG A 185 2.99 -7.88 12.08
C ARG A 185 3.13 -8.28 10.61
N LEU A 186 4.37 -8.46 10.12
CA LEU A 186 4.62 -8.99 8.78
C LEU A 186 4.05 -10.40 8.61
N LEU A 187 4.28 -11.28 9.60
CA LEU A 187 3.71 -12.62 9.60
C LEU A 187 2.18 -12.59 9.56
N GLN A 188 1.55 -11.76 10.39
CA GLN A 188 0.10 -11.60 10.41
C GLN A 188 -0.45 -11.12 9.07
N SER A 189 0.18 -10.11 8.45
CA SER A 189 -0.21 -9.61 7.13
C SER A 189 -0.09 -10.69 6.05
N THR A 190 1.00 -11.47 6.08
CA THR A 190 1.19 -12.59 5.17
C THR A 190 0.12 -13.67 5.36
N LEU A 191 -0.17 -14.02 6.61
CA LEU A 191 -1.21 -15.00 6.94
C LEU A 191 -2.58 -14.58 6.45
N ASP A 192 -2.90 -13.30 6.57
CA ASP A 192 -4.16 -12.77 6.11
C ASP A 192 -4.24 -12.73 4.56
N ALA A 193 -3.15 -12.39 3.89
CA ALA A 193 -3.07 -12.43 2.42
C ALA A 193 -3.30 -13.84 1.84
N ILE A 194 -2.78 -14.87 2.51
CA ILE A 194 -2.91 -16.28 2.10
C ILE A 194 -4.10 -17.02 2.75
N ARG A 195 -4.93 -16.29 3.51
CA ARG A 195 -6.13 -16.85 4.14
C ARG A 195 -7.23 -17.06 3.10
N ASP A 196 -7.96 -18.18 3.23
CA ASP A 196 -9.20 -18.40 2.51
C ASP A 196 -10.37 -17.80 3.31
N TYR A 197 -11.34 -17.22 2.62
CA TYR A 197 -12.55 -16.63 3.17
C TYR A 197 -13.80 -17.35 2.67
N PRO A 198 -14.04 -18.62 3.09
CA PRO A 198 -15.18 -19.40 2.62
C PRO A 198 -16.52 -18.81 3.07
N GLU A 199 -16.51 -17.98 4.10
CA GLU A 199 -17.69 -17.28 4.64
C GLU A 199 -18.25 -16.19 3.73
N PHE A 200 -17.46 -15.67 2.78
CA PHE A 200 -17.95 -14.67 1.85
C PHE A 200 -18.68 -15.30 0.67
N PRO A 201 -19.95 -14.97 0.45
CA PRO A 201 -20.76 -15.60 -0.59
C PRO A 201 -20.42 -15.10 -2.01
N GLN A 202 -19.73 -13.99 -2.13
CA GLN A 202 -19.39 -13.34 -3.39
C GLN A 202 -17.92 -12.94 -3.44
N GLY A 203 -17.35 -12.92 -4.64
CA GLY A 203 -15.96 -12.54 -4.88
C GLY A 203 -15.00 -13.73 -4.77
N SER A 204 -13.72 -13.42 -4.81
CA SER A 204 -12.64 -14.40 -4.73
C SER A 204 -12.45 -14.90 -3.29
N ARG A 205 -12.72 -16.18 -3.05
CA ARG A 205 -12.73 -16.78 -1.71
C ARG A 205 -11.41 -17.41 -1.31
N THR A 206 -10.66 -17.94 -2.30
CA THR A 206 -9.35 -18.51 -2.02
C THR A 206 -8.23 -17.48 -2.27
N TRP A 207 -7.10 -17.67 -1.62
CA TRP A 207 -5.97 -16.75 -1.77
C TRP A 207 -5.44 -16.72 -3.21
N ASP A 208 -5.43 -17.85 -3.91
CA ASP A 208 -4.95 -17.98 -5.28
C ASP A 208 -5.93 -17.44 -6.34
N GLU A 209 -7.20 -17.23 -5.98
CA GLU A 209 -8.13 -16.42 -6.78
C GLU A 209 -7.85 -14.91 -6.68
N ARG A 210 -7.18 -14.48 -5.61
CA ARG A 210 -6.84 -13.06 -5.36
C ARG A 210 -5.44 -12.69 -5.79
N ALA A 211 -4.55 -13.64 -5.92
CA ALA A 211 -3.19 -13.42 -6.40
C ALA A 211 -3.14 -13.54 -7.92
N TYR A 212 -2.65 -12.50 -8.60
CA TYR A 212 -2.60 -12.42 -10.05
C TYR A 212 -1.15 -12.52 -10.54
N HIS A 213 -0.97 -13.17 -11.69
CA HIS A 213 0.31 -13.29 -12.37
C HIS A 213 0.09 -13.18 -13.89
N PRO A 214 1.02 -12.60 -14.66
CA PRO A 214 0.91 -12.62 -16.12
C PRO A 214 1.00 -14.06 -16.66
N ASP A 215 0.08 -14.40 -17.56
CA ASP A 215 0.16 -15.65 -18.34
C ASP A 215 1.25 -15.56 -19.43
N ALA A 216 1.40 -16.61 -20.24
CA ALA A 216 2.38 -16.66 -21.32
C ALA A 216 2.22 -15.53 -22.38
N ASN A 217 1.05 -14.89 -22.41
CA ASN A 217 0.75 -13.76 -23.30
C ASN A 217 0.85 -12.40 -22.59
N GLY A 218 1.30 -12.37 -21.32
CA GLY A 218 1.39 -11.17 -20.51
C GLY A 218 0.05 -10.69 -19.94
N VAL A 219 -1.02 -11.49 -20.03
CA VAL A 219 -2.34 -11.14 -19.49
C VAL A 219 -2.40 -11.54 -18.02
N MET A 220 -2.73 -10.58 -17.15
CA MET A 220 -2.89 -10.84 -15.71
C MET A 220 -4.08 -11.76 -15.44
N ARG A 221 -3.82 -12.91 -14.84
CA ARG A 221 -4.83 -13.91 -14.45
C ARG A 221 -4.66 -14.34 -13.01
N PRO A 222 -5.74 -14.76 -12.32
CA PRO A 222 -5.62 -15.41 -11.02
C PRO A 222 -4.68 -16.63 -11.10
N LEU A 223 -3.87 -16.85 -10.09
CA LEU A 223 -2.95 -17.99 -10.04
C LEU A 223 -3.68 -19.32 -10.21
N GLN A 224 -4.88 -19.44 -9.64
CA GLN A 224 -5.72 -20.64 -9.80
C GLN A 224 -5.99 -20.99 -11.26
N GLU A 225 -6.16 -20.01 -12.15
CA GLU A 225 -6.37 -20.23 -13.59
C GLU A 225 -5.08 -20.60 -14.33
N ILE A 226 -3.92 -20.17 -13.84
CA ILE A 226 -2.61 -20.41 -14.47
C ILE A 226 -2.06 -21.78 -14.10
N TRP A 227 -2.37 -22.26 -12.90
CA TRP A 227 -1.79 -23.51 -12.42
C TRP A 227 -2.32 -24.75 -13.13
N PRO A 228 -1.44 -25.72 -13.44
CA PRO A 228 -1.86 -26.98 -13.99
C PRO A 228 -2.93 -27.64 -13.11
N LYS A 229 -4.06 -28.02 -13.70
CA LYS A 229 -5.20 -28.64 -13.00
C LYS A 229 -5.92 -27.73 -11.98
N GLY A 230 -5.71 -26.40 -12.02
CA GLY A 230 -6.36 -25.45 -11.11
C GLY A 230 -5.91 -25.56 -9.65
N HIS A 231 -4.75 -26.16 -9.38
CA HIS A 231 -4.23 -26.32 -8.02
C HIS A 231 -2.78 -25.87 -7.91
N ALA A 232 -2.45 -25.29 -6.77
CA ALA A 232 -1.08 -24.88 -6.45
C ALA A 232 -0.12 -26.08 -6.58
N PRO A 233 1.09 -25.87 -7.15
CA PRO A 233 2.16 -26.87 -7.12
C PRO A 233 2.42 -27.36 -5.69
N PHE A 234 2.79 -28.63 -5.56
CA PHE A 234 2.99 -29.29 -4.26
C PHE A 234 3.90 -28.49 -3.31
N SER A 235 5.01 -27.97 -3.81
CA SER A 235 5.94 -27.14 -3.01
C SER A 235 5.27 -25.87 -2.48
N ILE A 236 4.51 -25.16 -3.29
CA ILE A 236 3.79 -23.94 -2.89
C ILE A 236 2.71 -24.30 -1.86
N HIS A 237 1.94 -25.34 -2.10
CA HIS A 237 0.92 -25.80 -1.15
C HIS A 237 1.51 -26.07 0.24
N TRP A 238 2.62 -26.78 0.32
CA TRP A 238 3.26 -27.08 1.62
C TRP A 238 3.91 -25.85 2.25
N THR A 239 4.48 -24.94 1.45
CA THR A 239 4.98 -23.66 1.96
C THR A 239 3.87 -22.84 2.60
N ILE A 240 2.71 -22.72 1.92
CA ILE A 240 1.53 -22.06 2.47
C ILE A 240 1.07 -22.73 3.78
N LYS A 241 1.00 -24.05 3.83
CA LYS A 241 0.64 -24.81 5.05
C LYS A 241 1.64 -24.57 6.19
N ALA A 242 2.92 -24.54 5.91
CA ALA A 242 3.96 -24.25 6.89
C ALA A 242 3.81 -22.83 7.45
N VAL A 243 3.61 -21.83 6.60
CA VAL A 243 3.38 -20.43 7.02
C VAL A 243 2.09 -20.32 7.84
N GLN A 244 1.00 -20.97 7.41
CA GLN A 244 -0.25 -21.02 8.17
C GLN A 244 -0.08 -21.65 9.57
N LEU A 245 0.81 -22.65 9.70
CA LEU A 245 1.11 -23.28 10.99
C LEU A 245 1.85 -22.30 11.93
N LEU A 246 2.79 -21.50 11.42
CA LEU A 246 3.49 -20.48 12.21
C LEU A 246 2.52 -19.44 12.80
N GLY A 247 1.41 -19.19 12.15
CA GLY A 247 0.36 -18.28 12.64
C GLY A 247 -0.59 -18.86 13.67
N LYS A 248 -0.46 -20.13 14.04
CA LYS A 248 -1.40 -20.80 14.95
C LYS A 248 -0.92 -20.84 16.40
N GLY A 249 -1.88 -20.50 17.31
CA GLY A 249 -1.81 -20.74 18.75
C GLY A 249 -0.43 -20.55 19.38
N PRO A 250 0.15 -21.63 19.96
CA PRO A 250 1.40 -21.53 20.73
C PRO A 250 2.61 -21.08 19.90
N LEU A 251 2.68 -21.46 18.62
CA LEU A 251 3.80 -21.07 17.74
C LEU A 251 3.80 -19.56 17.48
N SER A 252 2.64 -18.99 17.16
CA SER A 252 2.51 -17.55 16.95
C SER A 252 2.84 -16.78 18.22
N GLY A 253 2.38 -17.26 19.39
CA GLY A 253 2.71 -16.68 20.69
C GLY A 253 4.21 -16.74 21.01
N GLY A 254 4.84 -17.88 20.72
CA GLY A 254 6.30 -18.06 20.88
C GLY A 254 7.11 -17.12 19.97
N LEU A 255 6.72 -16.98 18.71
CA LEU A 255 7.35 -16.06 17.77
C LEU A 255 7.18 -14.59 18.20
N ARG A 256 5.99 -14.21 18.70
CA ARG A 256 5.75 -12.87 19.25
C ARG A 256 6.70 -12.55 20.39
N ILE A 257 6.90 -13.50 21.31
CA ILE A 257 7.83 -13.33 22.44
C ILE A 257 9.28 -13.27 21.93
N ALA A 258 9.68 -14.16 21.03
CA ALA A 258 11.02 -14.18 20.46
C ALA A 258 11.38 -12.90 19.69
N TRP A 259 10.39 -12.19 19.15
CA TRP A 259 10.57 -10.93 18.42
C TRP A 259 10.20 -9.69 19.24
N SER A 260 10.04 -9.80 20.54
CA SER A 260 9.59 -8.69 21.40
C SER A 260 10.50 -7.46 21.35
N GLU A 261 11.79 -7.63 21.03
CA GLU A 261 12.74 -6.53 20.85
C GLU A 261 12.42 -5.65 19.62
N ASP A 262 11.67 -6.18 18.65
CA ASP A 262 11.22 -5.43 17.48
C ASP A 262 9.95 -4.57 17.77
N SER A 263 9.56 -4.39 19.03
CA SER A 263 8.34 -3.63 19.37
C SER A 263 8.45 -2.18 18.95
N GLN A 264 7.55 -1.75 18.08
CA GLN A 264 7.61 -0.45 17.43
C GLN A 264 7.02 0.69 18.28
N LEU A 265 6.10 0.37 19.18
CA LEU A 265 5.47 1.42 20.02
C LEU A 265 6.46 2.00 21.03
N ARG A 266 7.28 1.16 21.67
CA ARG A 266 8.32 1.63 22.60
C ARG A 266 9.29 2.57 21.90
N VAL A 267 9.74 2.18 20.71
CA VAL A 267 10.63 3.00 19.89
C VAL A 267 9.94 4.28 19.42
N ALA A 268 8.64 4.23 19.11
CA ALA A 268 7.86 5.39 18.69
C ALA A 268 7.65 6.39 19.83
N LEU A 269 7.53 5.92 21.07
CA LEU A 269 7.38 6.74 22.27
C LEU A 269 8.73 7.26 22.82
N GLY A 270 9.85 6.78 22.27
CA GLY A 270 11.20 7.18 22.72
C GLY A 270 11.66 6.50 24.01
N GLU A 271 11.03 5.35 24.36
CA GLU A 271 11.42 4.51 25.49
C GLU A 271 12.55 3.52 25.14
#